data_c4c19e36fb15c13eac44df0b830340ea
#
_entry.id   c4c19e36fb15c13eac44df0b830340ea
#
_cell.length_a   1.000
_cell.length_b   1.000
_cell.length_c   1.000
_cell.angle_alpha   90.00
_cell.angle_beta   90.00
_cell.angle_gamma   90.00
#
_symmetry.space_group_name_H-M   'P 1'
#
loop_
_entity.id
_entity.type
_entity.pdbx_description
1 polymer ?
#
loop_
_entity_poly.entity_id
_entity_poly.type
_entity_poly.pdbx_seq_one_letter_code
_entity_poly.pdbx_strand_id
1 'polypeptide(L)'
;MSMISSKDHKFIINYNAFEIFLTFIINIRLLGFVNNMVLKIKVGHTPDSDDAFMFYAIESGLISTGNFEIEHIVEDIENLNKKAIKHELEVTAISAHAYAYLSDYVILNSGGSFGINYGPIIISKKDSINNIQNAFIGIPGSMTSAYLLMSIALGKLHCKEMLFSDIPNAVLNDEIDYGLIIHESQITYSDLKLNKVFDLGHWWNKTTAGLPVPLGINVASSKLLNSDQIVEFDKILRESIRYNINHLEDAVDFSTKYGRNTSRNILTKFIQMYVNDYTVEMQSQGKKSISKLIEMAKSNNILKKDVEIKYSY
;
A
#
# COMPACT_ATOMS: atom_id res chain seq x y z
N MET A 1 82.05 -40.13 25.93
CA MET A 1 82.22 -38.91 25.10
C MET A 1 81.08 -38.84 24.14
N SER A 2 80.09 -38.12 24.43
CA SER A 2 78.90 -37.92 23.56
C SER A 2 78.33 -36.56 23.78
N MET A 3 78.26 -35.83 22.71
CA MET A 3 77.66 -34.51 22.68
C MET A 3 76.16 -34.63 22.72
N ILE A 4 75.50 -33.81 23.58
CA ILE A 4 74.08 -33.61 23.60
C ILE A 4 73.78 -32.31 22.84
N SER A 5 73.10 -32.41 21.74
CA SER A 5 72.62 -31.28 20.97
C SER A 5 71.21 -30.85 21.47
N SER A 6 71.10 -29.65 21.94
CA SER A 6 69.84 -29.00 22.28
C SER A 6 69.08 -28.60 21.00
N LYS A 7 67.86 -29.07 20.89
CA LYS A 7 66.95 -28.62 19.83
C LYS A 7 66.22 -27.38 20.32
N ASP A 8 66.55 -26.25 19.75
CA ASP A 8 65.75 -25.02 19.85
C ASP A 8 64.46 -25.17 19.01
N HIS A 9 63.36 -25.30 19.67
CA HIS A 9 62.04 -25.13 19.02
C HIS A 9 61.76 -23.64 18.87
N LYS A 10 62.04 -23.11 17.68
CA LYS A 10 61.50 -21.81 17.25
C LYS A 10 59.99 -21.95 17.04
N PHE A 11 59.22 -21.29 17.90
CA PHE A 11 57.82 -20.98 17.65
C PHE A 11 57.74 -19.98 16.49
N ILE A 12 57.48 -20.47 15.29
CA ILE A 12 57.10 -19.61 14.17
C ILE A 12 55.61 -19.29 14.38
N ILE A 13 55.35 -18.16 15.01
CA ILE A 13 53.99 -17.59 15.03
C ILE A 13 53.67 -17.22 13.59
N ASN A 14 52.67 -17.89 13.04
CA ASN A 14 52.22 -17.68 11.67
C ASN A 14 51.49 -16.31 11.59
N TYR A 15 52.20 -15.23 11.31
CA TYR A 15 51.69 -13.86 11.21
C TYR A 15 50.46 -13.74 10.31
N ASN A 16 50.36 -14.55 9.26
CA ASN A 16 49.19 -14.60 8.38
C ASN A 16 47.90 -15.04 9.07
N ALA A 17 47.96 -15.99 10.00
CA ALA A 17 46.77 -16.45 10.71
C ALA A 17 46.21 -15.37 11.68
N PHE A 18 47.12 -14.61 12.30
CA PHE A 18 46.72 -13.51 13.20
C PHE A 18 46.12 -12.32 12.44
N GLU A 19 46.67 -11.96 11.29
CA GLU A 19 46.08 -10.90 10.43
C GLU A 19 44.74 -11.31 9.86
N ILE A 20 44.58 -12.56 9.41
CA ILE A 20 43.29 -13.11 8.93
C ILE A 20 42.25 -13.07 10.07
N PHE A 21 42.63 -13.48 11.27
CA PHE A 21 41.75 -13.46 12.43
C PHE A 21 41.38 -12.02 12.86
N LEU A 22 42.33 -11.08 12.84
CA LEU A 22 42.08 -9.67 13.12
C LEU A 22 41.15 -9.03 12.08
N THR A 23 41.39 -9.32 10.80
CA THR A 23 40.54 -8.86 9.69
C THR A 23 39.14 -9.44 9.79
N PHE A 24 38.98 -10.68 10.20
CA PHE A 24 37.71 -11.34 10.44
C PHE A 24 36.95 -10.72 11.62
N ILE A 25 37.63 -10.43 12.75
CA ILE A 25 37.05 -9.75 13.91
C ILE A 25 36.67 -8.31 13.58
N ILE A 26 37.51 -7.59 12.83
CA ILE A 26 37.22 -6.22 12.40
C ILE A 26 35.99 -6.21 11.47
N ASN A 27 35.92 -7.14 10.54
CA ASN A 27 34.74 -7.26 9.65
C ASN A 27 33.48 -7.66 10.41
N ILE A 28 33.54 -8.56 11.40
CA ILE A 28 32.38 -8.87 12.27
C ILE A 28 31.97 -7.67 13.11
N ARG A 29 32.92 -6.90 13.67
CA ARG A 29 32.60 -5.67 14.40
C ARG A 29 32.02 -4.58 13.50
N LEU A 30 32.57 -4.41 12.30
CA LEU A 30 32.02 -3.47 11.31
C LEU A 30 30.62 -3.89 10.85
N LEU A 31 30.39 -5.17 10.57
CA LEU A 31 29.06 -5.72 10.27
C LEU A 31 28.09 -5.55 11.44
N GLY A 32 28.52 -5.75 12.68
CA GLY A 32 27.70 -5.50 13.87
C GLY A 32 27.43 -4.01 14.12
N PHE A 33 28.33 -3.10 13.76
CA PHE A 33 28.12 -1.66 13.83
C PHE A 33 27.19 -1.12 12.72
N VAL A 34 27.27 -1.70 11.51
CA VAL A 34 26.37 -1.33 10.40
C VAL A 34 24.94 -1.81 10.66
N ASN A 35 24.76 -2.94 11.36
CA ASN A 35 23.43 -3.43 11.74
C ASN A 35 22.75 -2.65 12.89
N ASN A 36 23.44 -1.72 13.54
CA ASN A 36 22.89 -0.93 14.65
C ASN A 36 22.67 0.55 14.32
N MET A 37 22.82 0.96 13.06
CA MET A 37 22.47 2.34 12.69
C MET A 37 20.96 2.46 12.48
N VAL A 38 20.32 3.28 13.32
CA VAL A 38 18.91 3.65 13.17
C VAL A 38 18.76 4.42 11.87
N LEU A 39 17.89 3.91 11.00
CA LEU A 39 17.56 4.52 9.72
C LEU A 39 16.23 5.27 9.84
N LYS A 40 16.27 6.59 9.67
CA LYS A 40 15.03 7.39 9.60
C LYS A 40 14.41 7.21 8.24
N ILE A 41 13.11 6.86 8.23
CA ILE A 41 12.32 6.69 7.01
C ILE A 41 10.97 7.40 7.13
N LYS A 42 10.51 7.97 6.03
CA LYS A 42 9.16 8.53 5.90
C LYS A 42 8.25 7.47 5.34
N VAL A 43 7.14 7.23 6.04
CA VAL A 43 6.13 6.25 5.67
C VAL A 43 4.82 6.98 5.43
N GLY A 44 4.40 7.04 4.16
CA GLY A 44 3.15 7.66 3.75
C GLY A 44 1.98 6.69 3.86
N HIS A 45 0.90 7.11 4.51
CA HIS A 45 -0.37 6.37 4.53
C HIS A 45 -1.55 7.34 4.56
N THR A 46 -2.75 6.84 4.24
CA THR A 46 -3.93 7.69 4.23
C THR A 46 -4.51 7.88 5.64
N PRO A 47 -5.30 8.95 5.87
CA PRO A 47 -6.06 9.10 7.10
C PRO A 47 -7.35 8.25 7.09
N ASP A 48 -7.39 7.17 6.31
CA ASP A 48 -8.54 6.29 6.24
C ASP A 48 -8.41 5.19 7.30
N SER A 49 -9.56 4.68 7.72
CA SER A 49 -9.61 3.78 8.86
C SER A 49 -8.89 2.44 8.64
N ASP A 50 -8.84 1.94 7.41
CA ASP A 50 -8.11 0.72 7.06
C ASP A 50 -6.60 0.91 7.08
N ASP A 51 -6.09 2.02 6.54
CA ASP A 51 -4.66 2.36 6.64
C ASP A 51 -4.25 2.60 8.09
N ALA A 52 -4.99 3.45 8.83
CA ALA A 52 -4.72 3.72 10.24
C ALA A 52 -4.73 2.42 11.05
N PHE A 53 -5.66 1.50 10.76
CA PHE A 53 -5.67 0.18 11.35
C PHE A 53 -4.39 -0.60 11.09
N MET A 54 -3.89 -0.61 9.85
CA MET A 54 -2.68 -1.36 9.50
C MET A 54 -1.44 -0.89 10.26
N PHE A 55 -1.34 0.41 10.56
CA PHE A 55 -0.19 1.02 11.23
C PHE A 55 -0.32 1.14 12.75
N TYR A 56 -1.44 0.75 13.36
CA TYR A 56 -1.69 0.89 14.80
C TYR A 56 -0.54 0.34 15.67
N ALA A 57 -0.11 -0.90 15.48
CA ALA A 57 0.91 -1.50 16.32
C ALA A 57 2.29 -0.86 16.14
N ILE A 58 2.58 -0.33 14.94
CA ILE A 58 3.80 0.42 14.65
C ILE A 58 3.76 1.77 15.37
N GLU A 59 2.72 2.57 15.13
CA GLU A 59 2.61 3.92 15.71
C GLU A 59 2.51 3.91 17.24
N SER A 60 1.89 2.87 17.80
CA SER A 60 1.75 2.70 19.25
C SER A 60 2.95 2.04 19.92
N GLY A 61 4.00 1.67 19.16
CA GLY A 61 5.20 1.03 19.70
C GLY A 61 4.95 -0.37 20.30
N LEU A 62 3.92 -1.07 19.84
CA LEU A 62 3.51 -2.39 20.34
C LEU A 62 4.29 -3.54 19.71
N ILE A 63 4.98 -3.26 18.61
CA ILE A 63 5.89 -4.18 17.93
C ILE A 63 7.23 -3.47 17.67
N SER A 64 8.28 -4.27 17.47
CA SER A 64 9.59 -3.74 17.10
C SER A 64 9.60 -3.26 15.65
N THR A 65 10.16 -2.10 15.42
CA THR A 65 10.43 -1.55 14.07
C THR A 65 11.84 -1.87 13.58
N GLY A 66 12.54 -2.81 14.23
CA GLY A 66 13.93 -3.15 13.89
C GLY A 66 14.86 -1.95 14.00
N ASN A 67 15.53 -1.65 12.90
CA ASN A 67 16.42 -0.50 12.82
C ASN A 67 15.77 0.77 12.24
N PHE A 68 14.44 0.78 12.04
CA PHE A 68 13.75 1.94 11.50
C PHE A 68 13.22 2.88 12.58
N GLU A 69 13.52 4.16 12.43
CA GLU A 69 12.81 5.29 13.08
C GLU A 69 11.81 5.83 12.06
N ILE A 70 10.52 5.62 12.31
CA ILE A 70 9.46 5.89 11.33
C ILE A 70 8.84 7.26 11.58
N GLU A 71 8.88 8.11 10.55
CA GLU A 71 8.12 9.35 10.46
C GLU A 71 6.86 9.12 9.61
N HIS A 72 5.68 9.17 10.23
CA HIS A 72 4.41 8.98 9.55
C HIS A 72 3.98 10.25 8.81
N ILE A 73 3.73 10.12 7.50
CA ILE A 73 3.23 11.18 6.63
C ILE A 73 1.79 10.84 6.24
N VAL A 74 0.82 11.53 6.85
CA VAL A 74 -0.60 11.24 6.68
C VAL A 74 -1.22 12.22 5.70
N GLU A 75 -1.58 11.75 4.50
CA GLU A 75 -2.17 12.55 3.43
C GLU A 75 -3.17 11.71 2.63
N ASP A 76 -4.02 12.36 1.82
CA ASP A 76 -4.91 11.63 0.92
C ASP A 76 -4.14 10.88 -0.18
N ILE A 77 -4.77 9.83 -0.71
CA ILE A 77 -4.12 8.88 -1.63
C ILE A 77 -3.61 9.55 -2.91
N GLU A 78 -4.28 10.57 -3.43
CA GLU A 78 -3.84 11.25 -4.64
C GLU A 78 -2.57 12.09 -4.39
N ASN A 79 -2.43 12.68 -3.20
CA ASN A 79 -1.22 13.37 -2.79
C ASN A 79 -0.06 12.39 -2.57
N LEU A 80 -0.30 11.25 -1.93
CA LEU A 80 0.70 10.18 -1.78
C LEU A 80 1.16 9.64 -3.14
N ASN A 81 0.25 9.44 -4.11
CA ASN A 81 0.60 9.07 -5.48
C ASN A 81 1.57 10.09 -6.10
N LYS A 82 1.30 11.39 -5.94
CA LYS A 82 2.16 12.48 -6.45
C LYS A 82 3.52 12.52 -5.76
N LYS A 83 3.57 12.29 -4.46
CA LYS A 83 4.84 12.21 -3.68
C LYS A 83 5.68 11.01 -4.09
N ALA A 84 5.06 9.85 -4.34
CA ALA A 84 5.75 8.68 -4.84
C ALA A 84 6.45 8.95 -6.19
N ILE A 85 5.76 9.60 -7.13
CA ILE A 85 6.36 9.98 -8.43
C ILE A 85 7.61 10.85 -8.25
N LYS A 86 7.66 11.67 -7.21
CA LYS A 86 8.80 12.56 -6.90
C LYS A 86 9.87 11.91 -6.02
N HIS A 87 9.70 10.66 -5.60
CA HIS A 87 10.56 9.95 -4.64
C HIS A 87 10.76 10.70 -3.31
N GLU A 88 9.67 11.27 -2.76
CA GLU A 88 9.71 12.03 -1.51
C GLU A 88 9.58 11.14 -0.26
N LEU A 89 9.22 9.85 -0.43
CA LEU A 89 8.94 8.90 0.64
C LEU A 89 9.70 7.58 0.41
N GLU A 90 10.25 7.02 1.48
CA GLU A 90 10.91 5.71 1.46
C GLU A 90 9.90 4.59 1.26
N VAL A 91 8.78 4.66 1.98
CA VAL A 91 7.65 3.74 1.86
C VAL A 91 6.36 4.55 1.78
N THR A 92 5.41 4.12 0.97
CA THR A 92 4.11 4.82 0.90
C THR A 92 3.00 3.92 0.40
N ALA A 93 1.78 4.14 0.93
CA ALA A 93 0.57 3.70 0.29
C ALA A 93 0.38 4.46 -1.03
N ILE A 94 -0.05 3.77 -2.06
CA ILE A 94 -0.44 4.34 -3.36
C ILE A 94 -1.63 3.58 -3.93
N SER A 95 -2.30 4.19 -4.88
CA SER A 95 -3.26 3.47 -5.73
C SER A 95 -2.52 2.46 -6.63
N ALA A 96 -3.08 1.27 -6.84
CA ALA A 96 -2.50 0.28 -7.76
C ALA A 96 -2.33 0.84 -9.19
N HIS A 97 -3.21 1.76 -9.60
CA HIS A 97 -3.06 2.52 -10.85
C HIS A 97 -1.78 3.37 -10.89
N ALA A 98 -1.49 4.07 -9.81
CA ALA A 98 -0.36 4.99 -9.73
C ALA A 98 0.99 4.26 -9.92
N TYR A 99 1.07 2.97 -9.56
CA TYR A 99 2.27 2.17 -9.76
C TYR A 99 2.75 2.16 -11.22
N ALA A 100 1.82 2.25 -12.18
CA ALA A 100 2.15 2.28 -13.60
C ALA A 100 2.98 3.51 -14.05
N TYR A 101 3.05 4.54 -13.22
CA TYR A 101 3.79 5.78 -13.47
C TYR A 101 5.07 5.88 -12.63
N LEU A 102 5.33 4.89 -11.78
CA LEU A 102 6.51 4.89 -10.91
C LEU A 102 7.70 4.20 -11.58
N SER A 103 8.89 4.68 -11.25
CA SER A 103 10.16 3.99 -11.46
C SER A 103 10.81 3.75 -10.11
N ASP A 104 11.65 2.71 -10.02
CA ASP A 104 12.45 2.42 -8.83
C ASP A 104 11.63 2.20 -7.54
N TYR A 105 10.43 1.62 -7.70
CA TYR A 105 9.60 1.18 -6.58
C TYR A 105 9.32 -0.32 -6.65
N VAL A 106 9.22 -0.91 -5.48
CA VAL A 106 8.93 -2.33 -5.26
C VAL A 106 7.63 -2.43 -4.48
N ILE A 107 6.70 -3.25 -4.91
CA ILE A 107 5.44 -3.51 -4.21
C ILE A 107 5.71 -4.41 -3.01
N LEU A 108 5.27 -3.99 -1.82
CA LEU A 108 5.29 -4.82 -0.63
C LEU A 108 4.22 -5.93 -0.75
N ASN A 109 4.53 -7.10 -0.23
CA ASN A 109 3.56 -8.20 -0.21
C ASN A 109 2.49 -8.02 0.87
N SER A 110 2.67 -7.11 1.81
CA SER A 110 1.73 -6.78 2.88
C SER A 110 1.15 -5.37 2.73
N GLY A 111 0.04 -5.10 3.39
CA GLY A 111 -0.61 -3.78 3.45
C GLY A 111 -1.42 -3.41 2.22
N GLY A 112 -1.74 -4.35 1.34
CA GLY A 112 -2.59 -4.07 0.19
C GLY A 112 -4.09 -4.05 0.54
N SER A 113 -4.85 -3.12 -0.04
CA SER A 113 -6.31 -3.05 0.05
C SER A 113 -6.93 -3.69 -1.19
N PHE A 114 -7.57 -4.85 -0.99
CA PHE A 114 -8.22 -5.62 -2.05
C PHE A 114 -9.70 -5.85 -1.73
N GLY A 115 -10.57 -5.52 -2.69
CA GLY A 115 -12.00 -5.81 -2.57
C GLY A 115 -12.33 -7.26 -2.96
N ILE A 116 -13.08 -7.98 -2.12
CA ILE A 116 -13.56 -9.34 -2.39
C ILE A 116 -15.05 -9.25 -2.71
N ASN A 117 -15.42 -9.28 -3.99
CA ASN A 117 -16.78 -9.08 -4.49
C ASN A 117 -17.39 -7.69 -4.20
N TYR A 118 -16.59 -6.72 -3.83
CA TYR A 118 -16.95 -5.32 -3.66
C TYR A 118 -15.79 -4.43 -4.13
N GLY A 119 -16.08 -3.15 -4.34
CA GLY A 119 -15.10 -2.17 -4.80
C GLY A 119 -15.72 -0.79 -4.92
N PRO A 120 -15.07 0.15 -5.61
CA PRO A 120 -15.61 1.46 -5.86
C PRO A 120 -16.96 1.37 -6.57
N ILE A 121 -17.84 2.32 -6.27
CA ILE A 121 -19.17 2.39 -6.87
C ILE A 121 -19.44 3.76 -7.45
N ILE A 122 -20.32 3.82 -8.46
CA ILE A 122 -20.82 5.07 -9.00
C ILE A 122 -22.19 5.32 -8.41
N ILE A 123 -22.38 6.50 -7.83
CA ILE A 123 -23.63 6.95 -7.22
C ILE A 123 -24.25 8.10 -8.02
N SER A 124 -25.58 8.25 -7.90
CA SER A 124 -26.34 9.35 -8.47
C SER A 124 -27.66 9.53 -7.72
N LYS A 125 -28.33 10.67 -7.92
CA LYS A 125 -29.77 10.84 -7.60
C LYS A 125 -30.67 10.05 -8.55
N LYS A 126 -30.18 9.73 -9.76
CA LYS A 126 -30.84 8.89 -10.75
C LYS A 126 -30.76 7.41 -10.33
N ASP A 127 -31.61 6.59 -10.88
CA ASP A 127 -31.65 5.13 -10.63
C ASP A 127 -30.89 4.30 -11.67
N SER A 128 -30.32 4.95 -12.68
CA SER A 128 -29.62 4.30 -13.77
C SER A 128 -28.40 5.08 -14.27
N ILE A 129 -27.50 4.39 -14.95
CA ILE A 129 -26.29 4.95 -15.55
C ILE A 129 -26.50 5.50 -16.97
N ASN A 130 -27.75 5.62 -17.41
CA ASN A 130 -28.10 6.08 -18.75
C ASN A 130 -27.53 7.47 -19.00
N ASN A 131 -26.97 7.70 -20.20
CA ASN A 131 -26.36 8.96 -20.63
C ASN A 131 -25.12 9.41 -19.84
N ILE A 132 -24.42 8.51 -19.14
CA ILE A 132 -23.20 8.85 -18.41
C ILE A 132 -22.12 9.49 -19.30
N GLN A 133 -22.13 9.19 -20.60
CA GLN A 133 -21.16 9.74 -21.57
C GLN A 133 -21.26 11.27 -21.74
N ASN A 134 -22.42 11.84 -21.46
CA ASN A 134 -22.68 13.28 -21.57
C ASN A 134 -22.80 13.98 -20.20
N ALA A 135 -22.46 13.27 -19.13
CA ALA A 135 -22.64 13.73 -17.76
C ALA A 135 -21.30 14.14 -17.13
N PHE A 136 -21.35 14.99 -16.10
CA PHE A 136 -20.19 15.30 -15.26
C PHE A 136 -20.09 14.31 -14.09
N ILE A 137 -18.89 13.75 -13.92
CA ILE A 137 -18.62 12.75 -12.89
C ILE A 137 -17.55 13.28 -11.94
N GLY A 138 -17.87 13.34 -10.66
CA GLY A 138 -16.88 13.60 -9.61
C GLY A 138 -16.02 12.37 -9.37
N ILE A 139 -14.71 12.56 -9.35
CA ILE A 139 -13.73 11.49 -9.11
C ILE A 139 -12.75 11.87 -8.01
N PRO A 140 -12.25 10.90 -7.21
CA PRO A 140 -11.32 11.17 -6.10
C PRO A 140 -9.90 11.50 -6.54
N GLY A 141 -9.59 11.35 -7.82
CA GLY A 141 -8.28 11.62 -8.41
C GLY A 141 -8.04 10.75 -9.63
N SER A 142 -7.33 11.29 -10.62
CA SER A 142 -7.08 10.62 -11.91
C SER A 142 -6.03 9.50 -11.82
N MET A 143 -5.23 9.44 -10.76
CA MET A 143 -4.30 8.33 -10.52
C MET A 143 -4.88 7.25 -9.61
N THR A 144 -6.13 7.36 -9.15
CA THR A 144 -6.75 6.35 -8.29
C THR A 144 -7.10 5.08 -9.06
N SER A 145 -7.04 3.93 -8.39
CA SER A 145 -7.50 2.65 -8.95
C SER A 145 -8.98 2.66 -9.29
N ALA A 146 -9.78 3.41 -8.52
CA ALA A 146 -11.20 3.59 -8.78
C ALA A 146 -11.44 4.25 -10.15
N TYR A 147 -10.70 5.34 -10.44
CA TYR A 147 -10.78 6.00 -11.74
C TYR A 147 -10.35 5.09 -12.89
N LEU A 148 -9.25 4.33 -12.71
CA LEU A 148 -8.80 3.39 -13.73
C LEU A 148 -9.84 2.30 -14.02
N LEU A 149 -10.42 1.70 -12.97
CA LEU A 149 -11.48 0.70 -13.11
C LEU A 149 -12.69 1.25 -13.85
N MET A 150 -13.13 2.47 -13.50
CA MET A 150 -14.23 3.13 -14.19
C MET A 150 -13.89 3.40 -15.66
N SER A 151 -12.68 3.87 -15.94
CA SER A 151 -12.23 4.15 -17.32
C SER A 151 -12.15 2.88 -18.18
N ILE A 152 -11.74 1.76 -17.60
CA ILE A 152 -11.72 0.46 -18.30
C ILE A 152 -13.16 -0.02 -18.56
N ALA A 153 -14.03 0.11 -17.56
CA ALA A 153 -15.41 -0.42 -17.65
C ALA A 153 -16.31 0.39 -18.58
N LEU A 154 -16.17 1.73 -18.57
CA LEU A 154 -17.15 2.66 -19.18
C LEU A 154 -16.53 3.56 -20.27
N GLY A 155 -15.21 3.45 -20.49
CA GLY A 155 -14.50 4.30 -21.43
C GLY A 155 -14.21 5.71 -20.91
N LYS A 156 -13.91 6.62 -21.83
CA LYS A 156 -13.58 8.01 -21.51
C LYS A 156 -14.83 8.80 -21.15
N LEU A 157 -14.83 9.44 -19.98
CA LEU A 157 -15.95 10.20 -19.44
C LEU A 157 -15.50 11.63 -19.09
N HIS A 158 -16.47 12.54 -18.90
CA HIS A 158 -16.20 13.92 -18.45
C HIS A 158 -16.07 13.92 -16.92
N CYS A 159 -14.83 13.94 -16.43
CA CYS A 159 -14.52 13.83 -15.02
C CYS A 159 -14.06 15.17 -14.43
N LYS A 160 -14.43 15.41 -13.16
CA LYS A 160 -13.96 16.52 -12.33
C LYS A 160 -13.31 15.92 -11.07
N GLU A 161 -12.02 16.18 -10.88
CA GLU A 161 -11.34 15.80 -9.63
C GLU A 161 -11.87 16.66 -8.47
N MET A 162 -12.13 16.01 -7.34
CA MET A 162 -12.54 16.66 -6.10
C MET A 162 -12.18 15.78 -4.91
N LEU A 163 -12.18 16.38 -3.72
CA LEU A 163 -11.94 15.62 -2.50
C LEU A 163 -13.03 14.54 -2.38
N PHE A 164 -12.61 13.31 -2.12
CA PHE A 164 -13.51 12.15 -2.15
C PHE A 164 -14.68 12.28 -1.15
N SER A 165 -14.44 12.95 0.01
CA SER A 165 -15.48 13.24 1.01
C SER A 165 -16.58 14.19 0.51
N ASP A 166 -16.28 15.01 -0.50
CA ASP A 166 -17.21 16.03 -1.02
C ASP A 166 -18.08 15.47 -2.14
N ILE A 167 -17.68 14.38 -2.77
CA ILE A 167 -18.37 13.78 -3.93
C ILE A 167 -19.86 13.50 -3.65
N PRO A 168 -20.26 12.85 -2.52
CA PRO A 168 -21.67 12.59 -2.25
C PRO A 168 -22.50 13.88 -2.16
N ASN A 169 -21.98 14.91 -1.50
CA ASN A 169 -22.66 16.19 -1.37
C ASN A 169 -22.75 16.95 -2.71
N ALA A 170 -21.69 16.86 -3.53
CA ALA A 170 -21.72 17.47 -4.87
C ALA A 170 -22.80 16.84 -5.77
N VAL A 171 -23.03 15.51 -5.65
CA VAL A 171 -24.17 14.84 -6.31
C VAL A 171 -25.51 15.33 -5.76
N LEU A 172 -25.64 15.46 -4.45
CA LEU A 172 -26.87 15.96 -3.81
C LEU A 172 -27.22 17.38 -4.24
N ASN A 173 -26.21 18.24 -4.40
CA ASN A 173 -26.35 19.64 -4.75
C ASN A 173 -26.48 19.89 -6.27
N ASP A 174 -26.54 18.83 -7.10
CA ASP A 174 -26.53 18.92 -8.58
C ASP A 174 -25.29 19.61 -9.18
N GLU A 175 -24.18 19.65 -8.46
CA GLU A 175 -22.90 20.17 -8.98
C GLU A 175 -22.26 19.18 -9.98
N ILE A 176 -22.56 17.91 -9.84
CA ILE A 176 -22.19 16.79 -10.70
C ILE A 176 -23.36 15.80 -10.83
N ASP A 177 -23.44 15.09 -11.96
CA ASP A 177 -24.52 14.12 -12.20
C ASP A 177 -24.28 12.79 -11.51
N TYR A 178 -23.01 12.35 -11.46
CA TYR A 178 -22.57 11.08 -10.89
C TYR A 178 -21.34 11.29 -10.02
N GLY A 179 -21.18 10.44 -9.02
CA GLY A 179 -20.01 10.43 -8.16
C GLY A 179 -19.35 9.06 -8.11
N LEU A 180 -18.07 9.00 -8.40
CA LEU A 180 -17.26 7.81 -8.14
C LEU A 180 -16.78 7.84 -6.70
N ILE A 181 -17.32 6.96 -5.85
CA ILE A 181 -17.01 6.96 -4.42
C ILE A 181 -16.17 5.77 -3.98
N ILE A 182 -15.34 6.06 -3.03
CA ILE A 182 -14.42 5.15 -2.34
C ILE A 182 -14.60 5.31 -0.82
N HIS A 183 -13.88 4.55 -0.01
CA HIS A 183 -13.87 4.63 1.46
C HIS A 183 -15.24 4.40 2.09
N GLU A 184 -15.48 4.90 3.28
CA GLU A 184 -16.71 4.68 4.07
C GLU A 184 -17.97 5.18 3.37
N SER A 185 -17.84 6.12 2.44
CA SER A 185 -18.97 6.60 1.62
C SER A 185 -19.66 5.47 0.84
N GLN A 186 -18.95 4.37 0.54
CA GLN A 186 -19.53 3.17 -0.08
C GLN A 186 -20.54 2.45 0.83
N ILE A 187 -20.52 2.73 2.13
CA ILE A 187 -21.45 2.13 3.11
C ILE A 187 -22.59 3.10 3.39
N THR A 188 -22.35 4.43 3.35
CA THR A 188 -23.25 5.45 3.86
C THR A 188 -24.04 6.20 2.78
N TYR A 189 -23.73 6.01 1.48
CA TYR A 189 -24.40 6.76 0.39
C TYR A 189 -25.93 6.61 0.39
N SER A 190 -26.45 5.47 0.83
CA SER A 190 -27.90 5.23 0.89
C SER A 190 -28.60 6.08 1.95
N ASP A 191 -27.90 6.44 3.05
CA ASP A 191 -28.43 7.32 4.08
C ASP A 191 -28.71 8.73 3.53
N LEU A 192 -27.99 9.11 2.48
CA LEU A 192 -28.17 10.33 1.72
C LEU A 192 -29.23 10.22 0.59
N LYS A 193 -29.96 9.08 0.53
CA LYS A 193 -30.94 8.80 -0.54
C LYS A 193 -30.34 8.84 -1.96
N LEU A 194 -29.06 8.52 -2.07
CA LEU A 194 -28.38 8.34 -3.35
C LEU A 194 -28.47 6.86 -3.78
N ASN A 195 -28.50 6.63 -5.07
CA ASN A 195 -28.59 5.32 -5.68
C ASN A 195 -27.21 4.87 -6.16
N LYS A 196 -26.87 3.59 -5.93
CA LYS A 196 -25.75 2.94 -6.58
C LYS A 196 -26.17 2.56 -8.01
N VAL A 197 -25.61 3.24 -9.00
CA VAL A 197 -25.95 3.03 -10.41
C VAL A 197 -24.97 2.13 -11.15
N PHE A 198 -23.75 1.95 -10.60
CA PHE A 198 -22.77 1.01 -11.12
C PHE A 198 -21.87 0.50 -10.00
N ASP A 199 -21.56 -0.80 -10.03
CA ASP A 199 -20.69 -1.46 -9.05
C ASP A 199 -19.43 -1.99 -9.76
N LEU A 200 -18.31 -1.28 -9.57
CA LEU A 200 -17.05 -1.65 -10.21
C LEU A 200 -16.45 -2.92 -9.62
N GLY A 201 -16.73 -3.22 -8.34
CA GLY A 201 -16.30 -4.46 -7.71
C GLY A 201 -16.99 -5.68 -8.32
N HIS A 202 -18.31 -5.60 -8.47
CA HIS A 202 -19.09 -6.66 -9.14
C HIS A 202 -18.69 -6.81 -10.61
N TRP A 203 -18.53 -5.71 -11.33
CA TRP A 203 -18.06 -5.71 -12.71
C TRP A 203 -16.69 -6.37 -12.86
N TRP A 204 -15.72 -6.00 -11.99
CA TRP A 204 -14.39 -6.58 -11.99
C TRP A 204 -14.41 -8.09 -11.74
N ASN A 205 -15.12 -8.52 -10.70
CA ASN A 205 -15.23 -9.94 -10.35
C ASN A 205 -15.76 -10.76 -11.54
N LYS A 206 -16.83 -10.29 -12.20
CA LYS A 206 -17.41 -10.93 -13.37
C LYS A 206 -16.44 -10.97 -14.55
N THR A 207 -15.71 -9.87 -14.80
CA THR A 207 -14.82 -9.72 -15.96
C THR A 207 -13.53 -10.53 -15.80
N THR A 208 -13.05 -10.71 -14.56
CA THR A 208 -11.78 -11.36 -14.26
C THR A 208 -11.93 -12.79 -13.72
N ALA A 209 -13.13 -13.34 -13.75
CA ALA A 209 -13.45 -14.68 -13.19
C ALA A 209 -13.05 -14.81 -11.70
N GLY A 210 -13.35 -13.78 -10.91
CA GLY A 210 -13.26 -13.84 -9.45
C GLY A 210 -11.95 -13.33 -8.85
N LEU A 211 -11.10 -12.62 -9.59
CA LEU A 211 -9.94 -11.96 -9.00
C LEU A 211 -10.37 -10.87 -8.01
N PRO A 212 -9.64 -10.68 -6.88
CA PRO A 212 -9.91 -9.56 -5.99
C PRO A 212 -9.67 -8.22 -6.69
N VAL A 213 -10.39 -7.18 -6.31
CA VAL A 213 -10.22 -5.82 -6.89
C VAL A 213 -8.97 -5.17 -6.31
N PRO A 214 -7.94 -4.85 -7.10
CA PRO A 214 -6.74 -4.19 -6.56
C PRO A 214 -6.98 -2.68 -6.44
N LEU A 215 -6.95 -2.16 -5.22
CA LEU A 215 -7.26 -0.75 -4.93
C LEU A 215 -6.02 0.01 -4.47
N GLY A 216 -5.57 -0.24 -3.25
CA GLY A 216 -4.38 0.32 -2.66
C GLY A 216 -3.27 -0.72 -2.51
N ILE A 217 -2.03 -0.29 -2.60
CA ILE A 217 -0.84 -1.10 -2.34
C ILE A 217 0.19 -0.27 -1.60
N ASN A 218 1.00 -0.90 -0.78
CA ASN A 218 2.18 -0.27 -0.22
C ASN A 218 3.40 -0.54 -1.09
N VAL A 219 4.20 0.47 -1.31
CA VAL A 219 5.43 0.40 -2.11
C VAL A 219 6.61 0.97 -1.37
N ALA A 220 7.80 0.43 -1.63
CA ALA A 220 9.06 0.94 -1.10
C ALA A 220 9.99 1.39 -2.23
N SER A 221 10.67 2.51 -2.04
CA SER A 221 11.61 3.05 -3.01
C SER A 221 12.92 2.26 -3.01
N SER A 222 13.21 1.55 -4.08
CA SER A 222 14.50 0.85 -4.26
C SER A 222 15.65 1.81 -4.54
N LYS A 223 15.36 3.10 -4.72
CA LYS A 223 16.33 4.18 -4.83
C LYS A 223 16.81 4.66 -3.45
N LEU A 224 15.94 4.60 -2.44
CA LEU A 224 16.19 5.10 -1.09
C LEU A 224 16.49 3.98 -0.08
N LEU A 225 15.97 2.77 -0.31
CA LEU A 225 16.17 1.59 0.51
C LEU A 225 16.82 0.46 -0.30
N ASN A 226 17.68 -0.33 0.33
CA ASN A 226 18.19 -1.54 -0.27
C ASN A 226 17.21 -2.72 -0.12
N SER A 227 17.47 -3.82 -0.82
CA SER A 227 16.57 -4.99 -0.84
C SER A 227 16.30 -5.59 0.54
N ASP A 228 17.32 -5.66 1.42
CA ASP A 228 17.16 -6.24 2.76
C ASP A 228 16.26 -5.33 3.62
N GLN A 229 16.44 -4.01 3.54
CA GLN A 229 15.61 -3.02 4.22
C GLN A 229 14.15 -3.07 3.74
N ILE A 230 13.91 -3.24 2.44
CA ILE A 230 12.57 -3.39 1.88
C ILE A 230 11.89 -4.65 2.42
N VAL A 231 12.59 -5.78 2.43
CA VAL A 231 12.08 -7.05 2.96
C VAL A 231 11.84 -6.96 4.47
N GLU A 232 12.72 -6.30 5.21
CA GLU A 232 12.56 -6.08 6.65
C GLU A 232 11.31 -5.24 6.95
N PHE A 233 11.13 -4.11 6.24
CA PHE A 233 9.94 -3.27 6.42
C PHE A 233 8.64 -4.00 6.07
N ASP A 234 8.61 -4.79 4.99
CA ASP A 234 7.46 -5.61 4.61
C ASP A 234 7.07 -6.62 5.71
N LYS A 235 8.07 -7.22 6.37
CA LYS A 235 7.84 -8.12 7.52
C LYS A 235 7.26 -7.36 8.72
N ILE A 236 7.78 -6.18 9.02
CA ILE A 236 7.28 -5.32 10.12
C ILE A 236 5.82 -4.92 9.87
N LEU A 237 5.50 -4.47 8.66
CA LEU A 237 4.12 -4.11 8.30
C LEU A 237 3.18 -5.31 8.42
N ARG A 238 3.60 -6.49 7.96
CA ARG A 238 2.83 -7.74 8.11
C ARG A 238 2.60 -8.10 9.57
N GLU A 239 3.62 -7.96 10.40
CA GLU A 239 3.52 -8.21 11.83
C GLU A 239 2.55 -7.24 12.50
N SER A 240 2.60 -5.95 12.14
CA SER A 240 1.64 -4.94 12.58
C SER A 240 0.21 -5.35 12.24
N ILE A 241 -0.05 -5.68 10.99
CA ILE A 241 -1.39 -6.07 10.54
C ILE A 241 -1.90 -7.31 11.31
N ARG A 242 -1.06 -8.33 11.49
CA ARG A 242 -1.41 -9.53 12.26
C ARG A 242 -1.69 -9.22 13.72
N TYR A 243 -0.87 -8.38 14.34
CA TYR A 243 -1.10 -7.92 15.70
C TYR A 243 -2.46 -7.23 15.82
N ASN A 244 -2.76 -6.31 14.90
CA ASN A 244 -3.98 -5.50 14.91
C ASN A 244 -5.24 -6.36 14.69
N ILE A 245 -5.18 -7.36 13.82
CA ILE A 245 -6.28 -8.32 13.64
C ILE A 245 -6.58 -9.09 14.95
N ASN A 246 -5.53 -9.46 15.71
CA ASN A 246 -5.69 -10.15 17.00
C ASN A 246 -6.11 -9.21 18.13
N HIS A 247 -5.99 -7.90 17.96
CA HIS A 247 -6.36 -6.85 18.92
C HIS A 247 -7.33 -5.86 18.25
N LEU A 248 -8.38 -6.41 17.63
CA LEU A 248 -9.30 -5.69 16.73
C LEU A 248 -9.92 -4.46 17.40
N GLU A 249 -10.39 -4.58 18.64
CA GLU A 249 -11.08 -3.49 19.34
C GLU A 249 -10.14 -2.28 19.55
N ASP A 250 -8.93 -2.53 20.05
CA ASP A 250 -7.95 -1.48 20.31
C ASP A 250 -7.49 -0.79 18.99
N ALA A 251 -7.28 -1.58 17.93
CA ALA A 251 -6.87 -1.07 16.63
C ALA A 251 -8.00 -0.28 15.94
N VAL A 252 -9.26 -0.70 16.10
CA VAL A 252 -10.43 0.07 15.64
C VAL A 252 -10.56 1.37 16.41
N ASP A 253 -10.41 1.34 17.74
CA ASP A 253 -10.48 2.54 18.59
C ASP A 253 -9.38 3.54 18.22
N PHE A 254 -8.16 3.05 17.94
CA PHE A 254 -7.09 3.88 17.40
C PHE A 254 -7.49 4.53 16.07
N SER A 255 -8.06 3.77 15.15
CA SER A 255 -8.47 4.24 13.82
C SER A 255 -9.58 5.29 13.87
N THR A 256 -10.37 5.36 14.97
CA THR A 256 -11.40 6.42 15.13
C THR A 256 -10.82 7.83 15.14
N LYS A 257 -9.54 7.99 15.51
CA LYS A 257 -8.84 9.30 15.47
C LYS A 257 -8.76 9.88 14.05
N TYR A 258 -8.81 9.02 13.06
CA TYR A 258 -8.71 9.35 11.64
C TYR A 258 -10.07 9.34 10.92
N GLY A 259 -11.12 8.83 11.57
CA GLY A 259 -12.42 8.47 10.99
C GLY A 259 -13.37 9.60 10.62
N ARG A 260 -12.93 10.86 10.51
CA ARG A 260 -13.66 12.01 9.94
C ARG A 260 -15.15 12.08 10.35
N ASN A 261 -15.47 11.93 11.64
CA ASN A 261 -16.83 11.89 12.20
C ASN A 261 -17.68 10.67 11.76
N THR A 262 -17.07 9.64 11.21
CA THR A 262 -17.77 8.39 10.90
C THR A 262 -17.99 7.58 12.18
N SER A 263 -19.16 6.96 12.33
CA SER A 263 -19.45 6.15 13.51
C SER A 263 -18.52 4.93 13.60
N ARG A 264 -18.14 4.53 14.82
CA ARG A 264 -17.29 3.35 15.07
C ARG A 264 -17.79 2.11 14.32
N ASN A 265 -19.09 1.87 14.28
CA ASN A 265 -19.69 0.71 13.60
C ASN A 265 -19.41 0.72 12.08
N ILE A 266 -19.49 1.89 11.44
CA ILE A 266 -19.18 2.03 10.01
C ILE A 266 -17.69 1.84 9.78
N LEU A 267 -16.82 2.41 10.62
CA LEU A 267 -15.37 2.22 10.56
C LEU A 267 -15.00 0.74 10.70
N THR A 268 -15.55 0.07 11.73
CA THR A 268 -15.32 -1.38 11.93
C THR A 268 -15.72 -2.18 10.70
N LYS A 269 -16.89 -1.89 10.12
CA LYS A 269 -17.37 -2.57 8.92
C LYS A 269 -16.44 -2.31 7.73
N PHE A 270 -15.98 -1.07 7.55
CA PHE A 270 -15.07 -0.71 6.47
C PHE A 270 -13.72 -1.41 6.64
N ILE A 271 -13.13 -1.37 7.84
CA ILE A 271 -11.89 -2.09 8.16
C ILE A 271 -12.03 -3.58 7.85
N GLN A 272 -13.09 -4.24 8.29
CA GLN A 272 -13.33 -5.66 8.03
C GLN A 272 -13.54 -5.99 6.53
N MET A 273 -13.98 -5.03 5.73
CA MET A 273 -14.06 -5.20 4.28
C MET A 273 -12.65 -5.18 3.65
N TYR A 274 -11.81 -4.23 4.00
CA TYR A 274 -10.57 -3.95 3.28
C TYR A 274 -9.31 -4.53 3.94
N VAL A 275 -9.33 -4.80 5.25
CA VAL A 275 -8.26 -5.53 5.93
C VAL A 275 -8.62 -7.03 5.95
N ASN A 276 -8.06 -7.77 5.03
CA ASN A 276 -8.36 -9.19 4.82
C ASN A 276 -7.06 -9.98 4.55
N ASP A 277 -7.17 -11.25 4.18
CA ASP A 277 -6.01 -12.13 3.96
C ASP A 277 -5.02 -11.55 2.92
N TYR A 278 -5.51 -10.83 1.91
CA TYR A 278 -4.65 -10.16 0.92
C TYR A 278 -3.90 -8.95 1.52
N THR A 279 -4.44 -8.35 2.57
CA THR A 279 -3.77 -7.27 3.31
C THR A 279 -2.61 -7.81 4.14
N VAL A 280 -2.81 -8.97 4.77
CA VAL A 280 -1.73 -9.66 5.51
C VAL A 280 -0.63 -10.09 4.56
N GLU A 281 -1.01 -10.70 3.43
CA GLU A 281 -0.09 -11.15 2.40
C GLU A 281 -0.81 -11.24 1.05
N MET A 282 -0.29 -10.54 0.04
CA MET A 282 -0.95 -10.38 -1.25
C MET A 282 -1.25 -11.69 -1.99
N GLN A 283 -0.48 -12.74 -1.73
CA GLN A 283 -0.65 -14.05 -2.36
C GLN A 283 -0.59 -14.01 -3.91
N SER A 284 -0.71 -15.16 -4.55
CA SER A 284 -0.65 -15.25 -6.01
C SER A 284 -1.85 -14.58 -6.71
N GLN A 285 -3.02 -14.61 -6.08
CA GLN A 285 -4.25 -14.01 -6.67
C GLN A 285 -4.20 -12.48 -6.63
N GLY A 286 -3.68 -11.88 -5.56
CA GLY A 286 -3.47 -10.43 -5.49
C GLY A 286 -2.45 -9.97 -6.53
N LYS A 287 -1.32 -10.69 -6.69
CA LYS A 287 -0.31 -10.41 -7.72
C LYS A 287 -0.90 -10.51 -9.14
N LYS A 288 -1.70 -11.56 -9.41
CA LYS A 288 -2.43 -11.71 -10.69
C LYS A 288 -3.42 -10.57 -10.93
N SER A 289 -4.07 -10.11 -9.88
CA SER A 289 -5.05 -9.03 -9.96
C SER A 289 -4.40 -7.71 -10.38
N ILE A 290 -3.26 -7.34 -9.79
CA ILE A 290 -2.50 -6.14 -10.20
C ILE A 290 -2.04 -6.27 -11.65
N SER A 291 -1.46 -7.42 -12.02
CA SER A 291 -1.03 -7.67 -13.41
C SER A 291 -2.20 -7.56 -14.38
N LYS A 292 -3.39 -8.08 -14.01
CA LYS A 292 -4.60 -8.00 -14.83
C LYS A 292 -5.11 -6.58 -14.99
N LEU A 293 -5.05 -5.77 -13.92
CA LEU A 293 -5.42 -4.35 -13.98
C LEU A 293 -4.54 -3.59 -15.00
N ILE A 294 -3.23 -3.79 -14.93
CA ILE A 294 -2.27 -3.15 -15.85
C ILE A 294 -2.48 -3.64 -17.29
N GLU A 295 -2.68 -4.95 -17.49
CA GLU A 295 -2.97 -5.53 -18.81
C GLU A 295 -4.23 -4.91 -19.42
N MET A 296 -5.32 -4.83 -18.66
CA MET A 296 -6.57 -4.24 -19.12
C MET A 296 -6.44 -2.75 -19.42
N ALA A 297 -5.69 -2.01 -18.60
CA ALA A 297 -5.41 -0.60 -18.85
C ALA A 297 -4.62 -0.38 -20.16
N LYS A 298 -3.67 -1.26 -20.49
CA LYS A 298 -2.96 -1.25 -21.78
C LYS A 298 -3.88 -1.59 -22.94
N SER A 299 -4.66 -2.65 -22.82
CA SER A 299 -5.59 -3.11 -23.87
C SER A 299 -6.64 -2.05 -24.21
N ASN A 300 -6.99 -1.18 -23.27
CA ASN A 300 -7.90 -0.06 -23.46
C ASN A 300 -7.18 1.26 -23.82
N ASN A 301 -5.89 1.21 -24.16
CA ASN A 301 -5.07 2.39 -24.54
C ASN A 301 -4.98 3.49 -23.46
N ILE A 302 -5.26 3.16 -22.19
CA ILE A 302 -5.12 4.08 -21.06
C ILE A 302 -3.64 4.22 -20.68
N LEU A 303 -2.95 3.07 -20.55
CA LEU A 303 -1.50 3.04 -20.35
C LEU A 303 -0.79 2.81 -21.69
N LYS A 304 0.22 3.66 -21.97
CA LYS A 304 0.98 3.62 -23.24
C LYS A 304 2.29 2.87 -23.12
N LYS A 305 2.82 2.72 -21.91
CA LYS A 305 4.14 2.10 -21.66
C LYS A 305 3.97 0.72 -21.05
N ASP A 306 4.97 -0.12 -21.22
CA ASP A 306 5.10 -1.35 -20.44
C ASP A 306 5.42 -1.02 -19.01
N VAL A 307 4.82 -1.76 -18.09
CA VAL A 307 5.00 -1.62 -16.65
C VAL A 307 5.67 -2.89 -16.14
N GLU A 308 6.88 -2.74 -15.64
CA GLU A 308 7.57 -3.83 -14.94
C GLU A 308 7.08 -3.86 -13.49
N ILE A 309 6.45 -4.96 -13.08
CA ILE A 309 5.94 -5.12 -11.71
C ILE A 309 7.00 -5.85 -10.89
N LYS A 310 7.51 -5.20 -9.84
CA LYS A 310 8.50 -5.73 -8.92
C LYS A 310 7.88 -5.89 -7.53
N TYR A 311 8.16 -7.02 -6.88
CA TYR A 311 7.69 -7.32 -5.53
C TYR A 311 8.88 -7.42 -4.57
N SER A 312 8.63 -7.22 -3.28
CA SER A 312 9.66 -7.25 -2.22
C SER A 312 10.36 -8.62 -2.12
N TYR A 313 9.65 -9.71 -2.46
CA TYR A 313 10.19 -11.08 -2.60
C TYR A 313 9.25 -11.96 -3.42
#